data_f268429df0d070d5a1897c2307d3427b
#
_entry.id   f268429df0d070d5a1897c2307d3427b
#
_cell.length_a   1.000
_cell.length_b   1.000
_cell.length_c   1.000
_cell.angle_alpha   90.00
_cell.angle_beta   90.00
_cell.angle_gamma   90.00
#
_symmetry.space_group_name_H-M   'P 1'
#
loop_
_entity.id
_entity.type
_entity.pdbx_description
1 polymer ?
#
loop_
_entity_poly.entity_id
_entity_poly.type
_entity_poly.pdbx_seq_one_letter_code
_entity_poly.pdbx_strand_id
1 'polypeptide(L)'
;TLLPVAAQDVVRGPDRPRHTLSIAVSLLYQRFLAGGTPIAVVSMDNCAQNGKKLRDSCLTLAEGWQRGGFVPEDFLRWLSCEENVSFPWSMIDKITPHPSQKVADQLTALGVAGMTITKSVTGTVSAPFVNAEVTEYLVLEDHFPNGRPPLEQAGVYFTDRATVEKSEK
;
A
#
# COMPACT_ATOMS: atom_id res chain seq x y z
N THR A 1 16.31 -2.31 9.58
CA THR A 1 16.54 -1.11 10.43
C THR A 1 15.37 -0.16 10.21
N LEU A 2 14.69 0.25 11.30
CA LEU A 2 13.58 1.22 11.22
C LEU A 2 14.11 2.59 10.78
N LEU A 3 13.29 3.31 10.01
CA LEU A 3 13.54 4.72 9.70
C LEU A 3 13.55 5.56 11.00
N PRO A 4 14.33 6.65 11.09
CA PRO A 4 14.46 7.46 12.31
C PRO A 4 13.12 7.91 12.90
N VAL A 5 12.14 8.29 12.06
CA VAL A 5 10.80 8.69 12.51
C VAL A 5 10.05 7.52 13.13
N ALA A 6 10.10 6.33 12.50
CA ALA A 6 9.46 5.13 13.03
C ALA A 6 10.12 4.68 14.35
N ALA A 7 11.44 4.79 14.48
CA ALA A 7 12.14 4.52 15.73
C ALA A 7 11.71 5.46 16.87
N GLN A 8 11.47 6.75 16.59
CA GLN A 8 10.92 7.70 17.56
C GLN A 8 9.48 7.32 17.97
N ASP A 9 8.66 6.85 17.02
CA ASP A 9 7.29 6.42 17.31
C ASP A 9 7.26 5.17 18.21
N VAL A 10 8.25 4.25 18.05
CA VAL A 10 8.39 3.09 18.96
C VAL A 10 8.60 3.55 20.40
N VAL A 11 9.43 4.57 20.62
CA VAL A 11 9.72 5.10 21.97
C VAL A 11 8.54 5.88 22.56
N ARG A 12 7.72 6.52 21.71
CA ARG A 12 6.59 7.36 22.15
C ARG A 12 5.28 6.59 22.35
N GLY A 13 5.19 5.40 21.79
CA GLY A 13 3.95 4.61 21.84
C GLY A 13 2.92 5.01 20.78
N PRO A 14 1.70 4.42 20.85
CA PRO A 14 0.68 4.52 19.81
C PRO A 14 -0.14 5.82 19.77
N ASP A 15 -0.05 6.70 20.77
CA ASP A 15 -1.02 7.80 20.92
C ASP A 15 -0.88 8.90 19.85
N ARG A 16 0.32 9.22 19.42
CA ARG A 16 0.59 10.28 18.42
C ARG A 16 1.73 9.91 17.48
N PRO A 17 1.59 8.83 16.72
CA PRO A 17 2.61 8.42 15.78
C PRO A 17 2.70 9.40 14.61
N ARG A 18 3.88 9.49 14.00
CA ARG A 18 4.17 10.38 12.86
C ARG A 18 4.43 9.62 11.57
N HIS A 19 5.00 8.43 11.66
CA HIS A 19 5.27 7.59 10.50
C HIS A 19 3.99 6.89 10.03
N THR A 20 3.75 6.81 8.74
CA THR A 20 2.53 6.21 8.15
C THR A 20 2.23 4.81 8.67
N LEU A 21 3.24 3.94 8.74
CA LEU A 21 3.06 2.58 9.27
C LEU A 21 2.75 2.58 10.77
N SER A 22 3.36 3.48 11.54
CA SER A 22 3.04 3.62 12.96
C SER A 22 1.60 4.11 13.17
N ILE A 23 1.12 5.00 12.31
CA ILE A 23 -0.30 5.43 12.29
C ILE A 23 -1.21 4.24 11.98
N ALA A 24 -0.88 3.43 10.95
CA ALA A 24 -1.66 2.25 10.61
C ALA A 24 -1.73 1.25 11.78
N VAL A 25 -0.60 0.97 12.45
CA VAL A 25 -0.57 0.06 13.61
C VAL A 25 -1.34 0.65 14.81
N SER A 26 -1.28 1.98 15.01
CA SER A 26 -2.10 2.66 16.03
C SER A 26 -3.59 2.49 15.76
N LEU A 27 -4.03 2.63 14.51
CA LEU A 27 -5.43 2.39 14.12
C LEU A 27 -5.84 0.93 14.31
N LEU A 28 -4.95 -0.03 14.02
CA LEU A 28 -5.19 -1.44 14.29
C LEU A 28 -5.29 -1.71 15.80
N TYR A 29 -4.50 -1.02 16.62
CA TYR A 29 -4.61 -1.10 18.08
C TYR A 29 -5.95 -0.56 18.58
N GLN A 30 -6.40 0.61 18.06
CA GLN A 30 -7.73 1.13 18.39
C GLN A 30 -8.85 0.15 17.97
N ARG A 31 -8.71 -0.49 16.81
CA ARG A 31 -9.65 -1.52 16.35
C ARG A 31 -9.67 -2.73 17.30
N PHE A 32 -8.51 -3.18 17.75
CA PHE A 32 -8.39 -4.26 18.75
C PHE A 32 -9.13 -3.88 20.04
N LEU A 33 -8.93 -2.67 20.57
CA LEU A 33 -9.62 -2.17 21.75
C LEU A 33 -11.13 -2.07 21.57
N ALA A 34 -11.59 -1.81 20.36
CA ALA A 34 -13.01 -1.73 19.99
C ALA A 34 -13.67 -3.09 19.72
N GLY A 35 -13.04 -4.20 20.12
CA GLY A 35 -13.58 -5.56 19.98
C GLY A 35 -12.90 -6.43 18.93
N GLY A 36 -11.86 -5.94 18.26
CA GLY A 36 -10.98 -6.75 17.39
C GLY A 36 -11.67 -7.34 16.16
N THR A 37 -12.66 -6.67 15.58
CA THR A 37 -13.32 -7.15 14.33
C THR A 37 -12.27 -7.38 13.23
N PRO A 38 -12.31 -8.52 12.52
CA PRO A 38 -11.33 -8.87 11.50
C PRO A 38 -11.19 -7.82 10.39
N ILE A 39 -9.99 -7.72 9.82
CA ILE A 39 -9.68 -6.75 8.75
C ILE A 39 -8.56 -7.27 7.84
N ALA A 40 -8.63 -6.94 6.55
CA ALA A 40 -7.52 -7.07 5.63
C ALA A 40 -6.82 -5.72 5.43
N VAL A 41 -5.50 -5.69 5.49
CA VAL A 41 -4.66 -4.51 5.25
C VAL A 41 -3.84 -4.76 3.98
N VAL A 42 -4.26 -4.14 2.89
CA VAL A 42 -3.67 -4.37 1.56
C VAL A 42 -2.63 -3.30 1.26
N SER A 43 -1.40 -3.74 0.97
CA SER A 43 -0.38 -2.85 0.43
C SER A 43 -0.67 -2.55 -1.04
N MET A 44 -0.67 -1.27 -1.40
CA MET A 44 -0.77 -0.81 -2.79
C MET A 44 0.60 -0.33 -3.31
N ASP A 45 1.68 -0.80 -2.72
CA ASP A 45 3.05 -0.49 -3.16
C ASP A 45 3.53 -1.54 -4.17
N ASN A 46 4.07 -1.08 -5.30
CA ASN A 46 4.61 -1.97 -6.34
C ASN A 46 6.01 -2.46 -5.93
N CYS A 47 6.05 -3.39 -5.01
CA CYS A 47 7.28 -4.08 -4.62
C CYS A 47 6.99 -5.55 -4.32
N ALA A 48 7.93 -6.44 -4.71
CA ALA A 48 7.79 -7.87 -4.48
C ALA A 48 7.50 -8.21 -3.01
N GLN A 49 6.56 -9.13 -2.79
CA GLN A 49 6.13 -9.58 -1.46
C GLN A 49 5.63 -8.43 -0.57
N ASN A 50 4.93 -7.47 -1.14
CA ASN A 50 4.50 -6.26 -0.45
C ASN A 50 3.65 -6.53 0.79
N GLY A 51 2.72 -7.48 0.75
CA GLY A 51 1.91 -7.88 1.90
C GLY A 51 2.76 -8.44 3.05
N LYS A 52 3.76 -9.28 2.74
CA LYS A 52 4.72 -9.78 3.74
C LYS A 52 5.51 -8.63 4.37
N LYS A 53 6.05 -7.72 3.56
CA LYS A 53 6.82 -6.58 4.06
C LYS A 53 5.98 -5.66 4.94
N LEU A 54 4.73 -5.42 4.56
CA LEU A 54 3.78 -4.65 5.35
C LEU A 54 3.51 -5.32 6.70
N ARG A 55 3.20 -6.63 6.69
CA ARG A 55 2.98 -7.43 7.89
C ARG A 55 4.18 -7.38 8.83
N ASP A 56 5.37 -7.69 8.33
CA ASP A 56 6.61 -7.72 9.13
C ASP A 56 6.90 -6.34 9.75
N SER A 57 6.65 -5.27 9.01
CA SER A 57 6.80 -3.89 9.49
C SER A 57 5.80 -3.56 10.60
N CYS A 58 4.53 -3.94 10.44
CA CYS A 58 3.50 -3.74 11.46
C CYS A 58 3.82 -4.51 12.74
N LEU A 59 4.23 -5.77 12.62
CA LEU A 59 4.63 -6.59 13.77
C LEU A 59 5.85 -6.00 14.48
N THR A 60 6.88 -5.58 13.75
CA THR A 60 8.09 -4.96 14.33
C THR A 60 7.74 -3.72 15.17
N LEU A 61 6.82 -2.87 14.70
CA LEU A 61 6.35 -1.69 15.43
C LEU A 61 5.56 -2.08 16.67
N ALA A 62 4.61 -3.03 16.54
CA ALA A 62 3.79 -3.50 17.65
C ALA A 62 4.62 -4.19 18.74
N GLU A 63 5.61 -5.01 18.36
CA GLU A 63 6.58 -5.60 19.30
C GLU A 63 7.39 -4.54 20.02
N GLY A 64 7.79 -3.47 19.32
CA GLY A 64 8.47 -2.33 19.94
C GLY A 64 7.61 -1.66 21.01
N TRP A 65 6.33 -1.43 20.71
CA TRP A 65 5.37 -0.87 21.67
C TRP A 65 5.07 -1.80 22.84
N GLN A 66 4.99 -3.11 22.58
CA GLN A 66 4.78 -4.11 23.64
C GLN A 66 5.97 -4.14 24.62
N ARG A 67 7.22 -4.17 24.10
CA ARG A 67 8.43 -4.07 24.94
C ARG A 67 8.50 -2.77 25.75
N GLY A 68 7.94 -1.68 25.21
CA GLY A 68 7.81 -0.39 25.89
C GLY A 68 6.65 -0.34 26.90
N GLY A 69 5.85 -1.39 27.01
CA GLY A 69 4.67 -1.42 27.91
C GLY A 69 3.46 -0.62 27.43
N PHE A 70 3.45 -0.17 26.15
CA PHE A 70 2.35 0.64 25.60
C PHE A 70 1.15 -0.17 25.13
N VAL A 71 1.38 -1.43 24.72
CA VAL A 71 0.32 -2.32 24.24
C VAL A 71 0.44 -3.70 24.89
N PRO A 72 -0.67 -4.42 25.15
CA PRO A 72 -0.64 -5.75 25.74
C PRO A 72 -0.17 -6.82 24.73
N GLU A 73 0.28 -7.95 25.23
CA GLU A 73 0.67 -9.11 24.42
C GLU A 73 -0.51 -9.66 23.58
N ASP A 74 -1.74 -9.54 24.10
CA ASP A 74 -2.96 -9.94 23.39
C ASP A 74 -3.15 -9.21 22.07
N PHE A 75 -2.72 -7.94 21.99
CA PHE A 75 -2.73 -7.20 20.73
C PHE A 75 -1.76 -7.81 19.70
N LEU A 76 -0.56 -8.22 20.12
CA LEU A 76 0.36 -8.90 19.21
C LEU A 76 -0.20 -10.24 18.72
N ARG A 77 -0.81 -11.02 19.61
CA ARG A 77 -1.46 -12.27 19.22
C ARG A 77 -2.58 -12.03 18.22
N TRP A 78 -3.41 -11.02 18.45
CA TRP A 78 -4.48 -10.63 17.54
C TRP A 78 -3.93 -10.16 16.19
N LEU A 79 -2.92 -9.29 16.18
CA LEU A 79 -2.30 -8.74 14.97
C LEU A 79 -1.56 -9.80 14.14
N SER A 80 -0.98 -10.81 14.77
CA SER A 80 -0.23 -11.87 14.10
C SER A 80 -1.12 -12.98 13.53
N CYS A 81 -2.37 -13.09 13.99
CA CYS A 81 -3.33 -14.09 13.54
C CYS A 81 -3.99 -13.67 12.23
N GLU A 82 -3.77 -14.42 11.16
CA GLU A 82 -4.30 -14.10 9.82
C GLU A 82 -5.83 -14.17 9.71
N GLU A 83 -6.50 -14.83 10.65
CA GLU A 83 -7.96 -14.82 10.78
C GLU A 83 -8.50 -13.49 11.33
N ASN A 84 -7.66 -12.73 12.03
CA ASN A 84 -8.01 -11.42 12.57
C ASN A 84 -7.50 -10.29 11.68
N VAL A 85 -6.22 -10.34 11.32
CA VAL A 85 -5.59 -9.31 10.48
C VAL A 85 -4.81 -10.00 9.36
N SER A 86 -5.35 -9.97 8.16
CA SER A 86 -4.65 -10.45 6.98
C SER A 86 -3.88 -9.32 6.29
N PHE A 87 -2.83 -9.69 5.57
CA PHE A 87 -2.03 -8.80 4.74
C PHE A 87 -1.94 -9.38 3.33
N PRO A 88 -3.04 -9.30 2.55
CA PRO A 88 -3.06 -9.83 1.19
C PRO A 88 -1.94 -9.22 0.35
N TRP A 89 -1.27 -10.07 -0.43
CA TRP A 89 -0.31 -9.61 -1.41
C TRP A 89 -1.02 -8.99 -2.60
N SER A 90 -0.38 -8.03 -3.23
CA SER A 90 -0.91 -7.42 -4.45
C SER A 90 0.19 -7.27 -5.50
N MET A 91 -0.19 -7.45 -6.75
CA MET A 91 0.59 -7.01 -7.89
C MET A 91 -0.21 -5.91 -8.58
N ILE A 92 0.28 -4.70 -8.48
CA ILE A 92 -0.32 -3.52 -9.08
C ILE A 92 0.72 -2.84 -9.96
N ASP A 93 0.36 -2.57 -11.18
CA ASP A 93 1.20 -1.78 -12.07
C ASP A 93 0.36 -1.06 -13.13
N LYS A 94 0.76 0.15 -13.45
CA LYS A 94 0.27 0.92 -14.58
C LYS A 94 1.46 1.57 -15.25
N ILE A 95 1.76 1.10 -16.45
CA ILE A 95 2.91 1.61 -17.21
C ILE A 95 2.65 3.03 -17.63
N THR A 96 3.48 3.95 -17.15
CA THR A 96 3.44 5.38 -17.45
C THR A 96 4.73 5.78 -18.16
N PRO A 97 4.80 5.65 -19.49
CA PRO A 97 5.98 6.04 -20.24
C PRO A 97 6.21 7.55 -20.21
N HIS A 98 7.38 7.98 -20.68
CA HIS A 98 7.67 9.40 -20.83
C HIS A 98 6.59 10.13 -21.62
N PRO A 99 6.33 11.42 -21.32
CA PRO A 99 5.31 12.21 -22.02
C PRO A 99 5.46 12.13 -23.54
N SER A 100 4.36 11.83 -24.22
CA SER A 100 4.30 11.65 -25.68
C SER A 100 3.72 12.89 -26.36
N GLN A 101 4.38 13.39 -27.41
CA GLN A 101 3.86 14.51 -28.21
C GLN A 101 2.49 14.15 -28.83
N LYS A 102 2.31 12.90 -29.24
CA LYS A 102 1.02 12.42 -29.77
C LYS A 102 -0.12 12.61 -28.78
N VAL A 103 0.11 12.35 -27.50
CA VAL A 103 -0.90 12.53 -26.43
C VAL A 103 -1.14 14.02 -26.20
N ALA A 104 -0.10 14.85 -26.19
CA ALA A 104 -0.23 16.30 -26.07
C ALA A 104 -1.11 16.87 -27.20
N ASP A 105 -0.88 16.44 -28.44
CA ASP A 105 -1.64 16.87 -29.60
C ASP A 105 -3.10 16.42 -29.54
N GLN A 106 -3.36 15.20 -29.11
CA GLN A 106 -4.71 14.67 -28.90
C GLN A 106 -5.48 15.46 -27.82
N LEU A 107 -4.86 15.75 -26.69
CA LEU A 107 -5.47 16.54 -25.61
C LEU A 107 -5.74 17.96 -26.06
N THR A 108 -4.82 18.57 -26.84
CA THR A 108 -5.00 19.90 -27.43
C THR A 108 -6.16 19.90 -28.40
N ALA A 109 -6.30 18.89 -29.26
CA ALA A 109 -7.42 18.74 -30.18
C ALA A 109 -8.77 18.58 -29.47
N LEU A 110 -8.77 18.04 -28.25
CA LEU A 110 -9.95 17.96 -27.38
C LEU A 110 -10.22 19.27 -26.61
N GLY A 111 -9.45 20.33 -26.84
CA GLY A 111 -9.63 21.63 -26.21
C GLY A 111 -8.93 21.81 -24.86
N VAL A 112 -8.07 20.88 -24.45
CA VAL A 112 -7.30 21.02 -23.22
C VAL A 112 -6.10 21.93 -23.47
N ALA A 113 -6.08 23.11 -22.82
CA ALA A 113 -5.01 24.07 -22.99
C ALA A 113 -3.73 23.69 -22.18
N GLY A 114 -2.59 24.20 -22.62
CA GLY A 114 -1.35 24.14 -21.87
C GLY A 114 -0.60 22.80 -21.92
N MET A 115 -0.88 21.92 -22.88
CA MET A 115 -0.32 20.55 -22.98
C MET A 115 1.12 20.50 -23.52
N THR A 116 1.96 21.49 -23.17
CA THR A 116 3.34 21.59 -23.65
C THR A 116 4.27 20.69 -22.85
N ILE A 117 5.02 19.85 -23.56
CA ILE A 117 6.11 19.06 -22.97
C ILE A 117 7.34 19.96 -22.81
N THR A 118 7.90 20.03 -21.62
CA THR A 118 9.09 20.81 -21.31
C THR A 118 10.27 19.91 -20.97
N LYS A 119 11.48 20.39 -21.26
CA LYS A 119 12.71 19.70 -20.91
C LYS A 119 13.58 20.64 -20.09
N SER A 120 14.00 20.17 -18.89
CA SER A 120 14.89 20.92 -18.04
C SER A 120 16.32 20.97 -18.60
N VAL A 121 17.14 21.85 -18.05
CA VAL A 121 18.57 21.92 -18.39
C VAL A 121 19.35 20.65 -18.06
N THR A 122 18.83 19.85 -17.10
CA THR A 122 19.36 18.55 -16.71
C THR A 122 18.84 17.38 -17.55
N GLY A 123 17.99 17.67 -18.56
CA GLY A 123 17.43 16.66 -19.45
C GLY A 123 16.14 16.00 -18.97
N THR A 124 15.63 16.35 -17.79
CA THR A 124 14.37 15.81 -17.27
C THR A 124 13.21 16.32 -18.12
N VAL A 125 12.37 15.40 -18.59
CA VAL A 125 11.15 15.70 -19.35
C VAL A 125 9.98 15.79 -18.37
N SER A 126 9.17 16.86 -18.53
CA SER A 126 7.98 17.12 -17.72
C SER A 126 6.82 17.55 -18.61
N ALA A 127 5.61 17.17 -18.24
CA ALA A 127 4.37 17.56 -18.91
C ALA A 127 3.26 17.77 -17.88
N PRO A 128 2.24 18.59 -18.19
CA PRO A 128 1.07 18.77 -17.31
C PRO A 128 0.04 17.64 -17.44
N PHE A 129 0.41 16.53 -18.06
CA PHE A 129 -0.41 15.34 -18.24
C PHE A 129 0.44 14.08 -18.01
N VAL A 130 -0.24 12.98 -17.73
CA VAL A 130 0.37 11.64 -17.64
C VAL A 130 -0.24 10.81 -18.77
N ASN A 131 0.60 10.23 -19.63
CA ASN A 131 0.15 9.18 -20.53
C ASN A 131 0.44 7.81 -19.91
N ALA A 132 -0.52 6.92 -20.05
CA ALA A 132 -0.40 5.56 -19.57
C ALA A 132 -0.71 4.58 -20.70
N GLU A 133 -0.10 3.41 -20.67
CA GLU A 133 -0.45 2.33 -21.56
C GLU A 133 -1.81 1.73 -21.20
N VAL A 134 -2.42 1.02 -22.15
CA VAL A 134 -3.68 0.28 -21.92
C VAL A 134 -3.46 -0.82 -20.88
N THR A 135 -2.27 -1.44 -20.90
CA THR A 135 -1.91 -2.50 -19.97
C THR A 135 -1.89 -2.00 -18.53
N GLU A 136 -2.62 -2.70 -17.70
CA GLU A 136 -2.67 -2.47 -16.26
C GLU A 136 -2.83 -3.80 -15.53
N TYR A 137 -2.26 -3.88 -14.35
CA TYR A 137 -2.36 -5.05 -13.48
C TYR A 137 -2.94 -4.65 -12.14
N LEU A 138 -3.95 -5.38 -11.69
CA LEU A 138 -4.50 -5.27 -10.36
C LEU A 138 -4.90 -6.67 -9.89
N VAL A 139 -3.91 -7.39 -9.39
CA VAL A 139 -4.04 -8.75 -8.90
C VAL A 139 -3.90 -8.73 -7.39
N LEU A 140 -4.88 -9.26 -6.67
CA LEU A 140 -4.88 -9.33 -5.22
C LEU A 140 -5.00 -10.78 -4.74
N GLU A 141 -4.29 -11.10 -3.68
CA GLU A 141 -4.51 -12.34 -2.95
C GLU A 141 -5.90 -12.34 -2.31
N ASP A 142 -6.67 -13.42 -2.56
CA ASP A 142 -8.01 -13.58 -1.99
C ASP A 142 -7.94 -14.08 -0.53
N HIS A 143 -7.49 -13.20 0.36
CA HIS A 143 -7.36 -13.50 1.79
C HIS A 143 -7.97 -12.38 2.65
N PHE A 144 -9.30 -12.38 2.76
CA PHE A 144 -10.08 -11.36 3.48
C PHE A 144 -10.88 -12.01 4.62
N PRO A 145 -10.45 -11.90 5.88
CA PRO A 145 -11.07 -12.60 7.01
C PRO A 145 -12.49 -12.14 7.33
N ASN A 146 -12.89 -10.98 6.85
CA ASN A 146 -14.24 -10.43 7.00
C ASN A 146 -15.06 -10.40 5.69
N GLY A 147 -14.62 -11.17 4.69
CA GLY A 147 -15.24 -11.24 3.37
C GLY A 147 -14.57 -10.35 2.33
N ARG A 148 -14.47 -10.88 1.11
CA ARG A 148 -13.86 -10.21 -0.04
C ARG A 148 -14.70 -8.98 -0.46
N PRO A 149 -14.07 -7.81 -0.65
CA PRO A 149 -14.77 -6.65 -1.20
C PRO A 149 -15.13 -6.87 -2.68
N PRO A 150 -16.25 -6.33 -3.19
CA PRO A 150 -16.72 -6.56 -4.56
C PRO A 150 -15.95 -5.71 -5.59
N LEU A 151 -14.62 -5.85 -5.63
CA LEU A 151 -13.72 -5.05 -6.48
C LEU A 151 -13.51 -5.65 -7.87
N GLU A 152 -14.04 -6.85 -8.16
CA GLU A 152 -13.99 -7.44 -9.50
C GLU A 152 -14.66 -6.54 -10.56
N GLN A 153 -15.70 -5.81 -10.15
CA GLN A 153 -16.36 -4.83 -11.02
C GLN A 153 -15.48 -3.65 -11.41
N ALA A 154 -14.43 -3.38 -10.61
CA ALA A 154 -13.41 -2.37 -10.88
C ALA A 154 -12.15 -2.95 -11.56
N GLY A 155 -12.21 -4.20 -12.03
CA GLY A 155 -11.11 -4.84 -12.75
C GLY A 155 -10.08 -5.55 -11.87
N VAL A 156 -10.35 -5.71 -10.57
CA VAL A 156 -9.48 -6.48 -9.67
C VAL A 156 -9.60 -7.97 -9.96
N TYR A 157 -8.48 -8.63 -10.14
CA TYR A 157 -8.39 -10.08 -10.23
C TYR A 157 -7.94 -10.67 -8.89
N PHE A 158 -8.83 -11.41 -8.24
CA PHE A 158 -8.53 -12.12 -7.00
C PHE A 158 -8.03 -13.53 -7.27
N THR A 159 -6.95 -13.93 -6.59
CA THR A 159 -6.32 -15.23 -6.79
C THR A 159 -5.57 -15.69 -5.53
N ASP A 160 -4.91 -16.84 -5.59
CA ASP A 160 -4.05 -17.31 -4.51
C ASP A 160 -2.69 -16.58 -4.47
N ARG A 161 -2.04 -16.62 -3.29
CA ARG A 161 -0.73 -15.98 -3.04
C ARG A 161 0.35 -16.41 -4.03
N ALA A 162 0.40 -17.70 -4.40
CA ALA A 162 1.41 -18.23 -5.30
C ALA A 162 1.27 -17.65 -6.72
N THR A 163 0.05 -17.40 -7.15
CA THR A 163 -0.24 -16.75 -8.43
C THR A 163 0.13 -15.27 -8.40
N VAL A 164 -0.16 -14.55 -7.30
CA VAL A 164 0.30 -13.17 -7.14
C VAL A 164 1.83 -13.11 -7.20
N GLU A 165 2.54 -13.97 -6.47
CA GLU A 165 4.01 -14.03 -6.47
C GLU A 165 4.60 -14.31 -7.86
N LYS A 166 3.93 -15.13 -8.68
CA LYS A 166 4.35 -15.37 -10.07
C LYS A 166 4.15 -14.16 -10.95
N SER A 167 3.12 -13.36 -10.73
CA SER A 167 2.85 -12.13 -11.50
C SER A 167 3.82 -10.99 -11.19
N GLU A 168 4.55 -11.07 -10.08
CA GLU A 168 5.60 -10.12 -9.72
C GLU A 168 6.93 -10.32 -10.47
N LYS A 169 7.08 -11.43 -11.22
CA LYS A 169 8.31 -11.82 -11.96
C LYS A 169 8.19 -11.53 -13.44
#